data_7e4e2449a4bc23f1ab4cf80ab15c8af4
#
_entry.id   7e4e2449a4bc23f1ab4cf80ab15c8af4
#
_cell.length_a   1.000
_cell.length_b   1.000
_cell.length_c   1.000
_cell.angle_alpha   90.00
_cell.angle_beta   90.00
_cell.angle_gamma   90.00
#
_symmetry.space_group_name_H-M   'P 1'
#
loop_
_entity.id
_entity.type
_entity.pdbx_description
1 polymer ?
#
loop_
_entity_poly.entity_id
_entity_poly.type
_entity_poly.pdbx_seq_one_letter_code
_entity_poly.pdbx_strand_id
1 'polypeptide(L)'
;SDFKDYTFAGVSPYYSTAVWWGYDKPYSMWGVDGTLGNNGKPTQRAFKRYMEAAQADKPAKDFYYDDSVVQKQFSTSTGAIVSGGGETGYYTEDNLPDDSYATLTDPSVNTLDPAAG
;
A
#
# COMPACT_ATOMS: atom_id res chain seq x y z
N SER A 1 -9.95 15.46 5.17
CA SER A 1 -9.35 16.01 3.97
C SER A 1 -10.17 17.10 3.29
N ASP A 2 -11.49 17.10 3.39
CA ASP A 2 -12.38 18.12 2.82
C ASP A 2 -12.13 18.42 1.32
N PHE A 3 -11.56 17.46 0.59
CA PHE A 3 -11.22 17.58 -0.83
C PHE A 3 -10.26 18.75 -1.16
N LYS A 4 -9.39 19.08 -0.22
CA LYS A 4 -8.40 20.15 -0.40
C LYS A 4 -7.11 19.67 -1.02
N ASP A 5 -6.77 18.40 -0.80
CA ASP A 5 -5.57 17.78 -1.30
C ASP A 5 -5.88 16.39 -1.84
N TYR A 6 -5.21 16.05 -2.94
CA TYR A 6 -5.14 14.69 -3.44
C TYR A 6 -3.69 14.29 -3.57
N THR A 7 -3.34 13.12 -3.07
CA THR A 7 -2.00 12.57 -3.20
C THR A 7 -2.09 11.15 -3.74
N PHE A 8 -1.09 10.78 -4.50
CA PHE A 8 -0.91 9.40 -4.95
C PHE A 8 0.57 9.11 -5.11
N ALA A 9 1.02 7.97 -4.64
CA ALA A 9 2.38 7.51 -4.83
C ALA A 9 2.36 6.05 -5.29
N GLY A 10 3.31 5.72 -6.14
CA GLY A 10 3.43 4.36 -6.64
C GLY A 10 4.84 4.08 -7.15
N VAL A 11 5.12 2.81 -7.35
CA VAL A 11 6.42 2.34 -7.80
C VAL A 11 6.25 1.34 -8.94
N SER A 12 7.25 1.32 -9.80
CA SER A 12 7.46 0.26 -10.78
C SER A 12 8.88 -0.28 -10.63
N PRO A 13 9.26 -1.33 -11.36
CA PRO A 13 10.66 -1.79 -11.35
C PRO A 13 11.67 -0.76 -11.84
N TYR A 14 11.23 0.34 -12.42
CA TYR A 14 12.10 1.39 -12.97
C TYR A 14 12.07 2.68 -12.16
N TYR A 15 10.89 3.13 -11.72
CA TYR A 15 10.69 4.45 -11.14
C TYR A 15 9.73 4.41 -9.96
N SER A 16 9.91 5.35 -9.07
CA SER A 16 8.91 5.73 -8.07
C SER A 16 8.48 7.16 -8.32
N THR A 17 7.19 7.41 -8.15
CA THR A 17 6.61 8.72 -8.42
C THR A 17 5.56 9.02 -7.37
N ALA A 18 5.57 10.26 -6.89
CA ALA A 18 4.51 10.80 -6.04
C ALA A 18 3.89 12.01 -6.73
N VAL A 19 2.58 12.13 -6.65
CA VAL A 19 1.82 13.24 -7.23
C VAL A 19 1.01 13.89 -6.13
N TRP A 20 1.08 15.21 -6.07
CA TRP A 20 0.22 16.03 -5.22
C TRP A 20 -0.58 16.97 -6.10
N TRP A 21 -1.85 17.14 -5.76
CA TRP A 21 -2.76 18.03 -6.46
C TRP A 21 -3.50 18.88 -5.42
N GLY A 22 -3.40 20.19 -5.54
CA GLY A 22 -4.02 21.11 -4.61
C GLY A 22 -3.72 22.56 -4.96
N TYR A 23 -4.29 23.47 -4.18
CA TYR A 23 -3.96 24.88 -4.25
C TYR A 23 -2.89 25.22 -3.20
N ASP A 24 -2.15 26.29 -3.41
CA ASP A 24 -1.16 26.79 -2.43
C ASP A 24 -1.80 27.09 -1.08
N LYS A 25 -3.04 27.58 -1.11
CA LYS A 25 -3.87 27.71 0.08
C LYS A 25 -4.92 26.59 0.07
N PRO A 26 -5.28 26.04 1.23
CA PRO A 26 -6.13 24.85 1.29
C PRO A 26 -7.60 25.18 0.97
N TYR A 27 -7.92 25.31 -0.28
CA TYR A 27 -9.30 25.43 -0.78
C TYR A 27 -9.81 24.07 -1.23
N SER A 28 -11.11 23.84 -1.02
CA SER A 28 -11.78 22.63 -1.53
C SER A 28 -11.78 22.61 -3.05
N MET A 29 -11.43 21.46 -3.61
CA MET A 29 -11.49 21.18 -5.04
C MET A 29 -12.77 20.47 -5.44
N TRP A 30 -13.72 20.34 -4.53
CA TRP A 30 -15.02 19.73 -4.79
C TRP A 30 -15.76 20.52 -5.86
N GLY A 31 -16.15 19.84 -6.94
CA GLY A 31 -16.89 20.48 -8.02
C GLY A 31 -16.09 21.40 -8.92
N VAL A 32 -14.79 21.53 -8.70
CA VAL A 32 -13.89 22.21 -9.63
C VAL A 32 -13.73 21.34 -10.85
N ASP A 33 -14.46 21.63 -11.90
CA ASP A 33 -14.60 20.76 -13.05
C ASP A 33 -15.23 19.39 -12.63
N GLY A 34 -16.44 19.13 -13.06
CA GLY A 34 -17.18 17.90 -12.72
C GLY A 34 -16.44 16.60 -13.02
N THR A 35 -15.36 16.65 -13.82
CA THR A 35 -14.49 15.50 -14.10
C THR A 35 -13.35 15.37 -13.11
N LEU A 36 -12.99 16.43 -12.41
CA LEU A 36 -11.85 16.46 -11.48
C LEU A 36 -12.25 16.39 -10.02
N GLY A 37 -13.53 16.46 -9.69
CA GLY A 37 -14.02 16.24 -8.33
C GLY A 37 -13.50 14.91 -7.75
N ASN A 38 -13.99 14.52 -6.61
CA ASN A 38 -13.53 13.30 -5.94
C ASN A 38 -13.59 12.03 -6.82
N ASN A 39 -14.39 12.04 -7.89
CA ASN A 39 -14.50 10.91 -8.83
C ASN A 39 -13.47 10.95 -9.96
N GLY A 40 -12.87 12.08 -10.22
CA GLY A 40 -11.92 12.26 -11.34
C GLY A 40 -10.54 11.66 -11.11
N LYS A 41 -10.18 11.37 -9.87
CA LYS A 41 -8.90 10.78 -9.48
C LYS A 41 -7.71 11.47 -10.17
N PRO A 42 -7.56 12.81 -10.01
CA PRO A 42 -6.58 13.57 -10.81
C PRO A 42 -5.14 13.11 -10.59
N THR A 43 -4.78 12.72 -9.37
CA THR A 43 -3.42 12.28 -9.04
C THR A 43 -3.09 10.92 -9.66
N GLN A 44 -4.06 9.99 -9.66
CA GLN A 44 -3.87 8.68 -10.31
C GLN A 44 -3.76 8.83 -11.83
N ARG A 45 -4.55 9.73 -12.43
CA ARG A 45 -4.48 10.01 -13.86
C ARG A 45 -3.14 10.63 -14.25
N ALA A 46 -2.67 11.60 -13.48
CA ALA A 46 -1.35 12.23 -13.70
C ALA A 46 -0.22 11.19 -13.53
N PHE A 47 -0.27 10.39 -12.48
CA PHE A 47 0.67 9.30 -12.24
C PHE A 47 0.72 8.33 -13.44
N LYS A 48 -0.44 7.88 -13.90
CA LYS A 48 -0.53 6.97 -15.04
C LYS A 48 0.13 7.56 -16.29
N ARG A 49 -0.24 8.78 -16.65
CA ARG A 49 0.30 9.44 -17.85
C ARG A 49 1.82 9.64 -17.76
N TYR A 50 2.30 10.07 -16.61
CA TYR A 50 3.74 10.26 -16.38
C TYR A 50 4.49 8.93 -16.47
N MET A 51 4.02 7.90 -15.79
CA MET A 51 4.69 6.59 -15.76
C MET A 51 4.66 5.90 -17.12
N GLU A 52 3.57 6.01 -17.87
CA GLU A 52 3.48 5.47 -19.23
C GLU A 52 4.51 6.15 -20.15
N ALA A 53 4.63 7.47 -20.07
CA ALA A 53 5.61 8.22 -20.86
C ALA A 53 7.05 7.90 -20.45
N ALA A 54 7.32 7.85 -19.14
CA ALA A 54 8.67 7.60 -18.63
C ALA A 54 9.18 6.19 -18.95
N GLN A 55 8.28 5.22 -19.10
CA GLN A 55 8.61 3.81 -19.30
C GLN A 55 8.34 3.32 -20.73
N ALA A 56 7.96 4.20 -21.65
CA ALA A 56 7.54 3.84 -23.00
C ALA A 56 8.60 3.03 -23.78
N ASP A 57 9.87 3.28 -23.52
CA ASP A 57 11.01 2.61 -24.18
C ASP A 57 11.58 1.44 -23.36
N LYS A 58 10.95 1.07 -22.26
CA LYS A 58 11.46 0.06 -21.34
C LYS A 58 10.67 -1.23 -21.44
N PRO A 59 11.36 -2.40 -21.46
CA PRO A 59 10.65 -3.68 -21.47
C PRO A 59 9.95 -3.94 -20.15
N ALA A 60 8.82 -4.64 -20.20
CA ALA A 60 8.14 -5.09 -18.99
C ALA A 60 9.04 -6.02 -18.19
N LYS A 61 9.09 -5.82 -16.90
CA LYS A 61 9.83 -6.70 -15.97
C LYS A 61 9.18 -6.65 -14.60
N ASP A 62 9.42 -7.69 -13.80
CA ASP A 62 9.01 -7.73 -12.40
C ASP A 62 10.04 -7.05 -11.51
N PHE A 63 9.64 -6.78 -10.26
CA PHE A 63 10.56 -6.29 -9.25
C PHE A 63 11.65 -7.33 -8.99
N TYR A 64 12.87 -6.84 -8.79
CA TYR A 64 13.99 -7.64 -8.35
C TYR A 64 13.92 -7.86 -6.85
N TYR A 65 14.15 -9.10 -6.44
CA TYR A 65 14.26 -9.46 -5.04
C TYR A 65 15.66 -10.04 -4.79
N ASP A 66 16.31 -9.52 -3.76
CA ASP A 66 17.57 -10.06 -3.29
C ASP A 66 17.39 -11.48 -2.71
N ASP A 67 18.45 -12.29 -2.70
CA ASP A 67 18.40 -13.65 -2.15
C ASP A 67 18.07 -13.70 -0.65
N SER A 68 18.27 -12.58 0.06
CA SER A 68 17.88 -12.45 1.47
C SER A 68 16.40 -12.31 1.67
N VAL A 69 15.62 -12.05 0.61
CA VAL A 69 14.18 -11.89 0.68
C VAL A 69 13.50 -13.23 0.43
N VAL A 70 12.66 -13.64 1.38
CA VAL A 70 11.84 -14.86 1.28
C VAL A 70 10.37 -14.51 1.13
N GLN A 71 9.65 -15.31 0.37
CA GLN A 71 8.20 -15.19 0.22
C GLN A 71 7.51 -16.16 1.17
N LYS A 72 6.57 -15.64 1.95
CA LYS A 72 5.75 -16.43 2.85
C LYS A 72 4.31 -15.99 2.72
N GLN A 73 3.38 -16.88 3.00
CA GLN A 73 1.98 -16.48 3.13
C GLN A 73 1.70 -16.03 4.56
N PHE A 74 0.88 -15.03 4.70
CA PHE A 74 0.48 -14.51 6.01
C PHE A 74 -1.04 -14.36 6.10
N SER A 75 -1.56 -14.47 7.32
CA SER A 75 -2.95 -14.18 7.60
C SER A 75 -3.19 -12.68 7.63
N THR A 76 -4.13 -12.19 6.86
CA THR A 76 -4.49 -10.76 6.84
C THR A 76 -5.14 -10.29 8.15
N SER A 77 -5.69 -11.22 8.93
CA SER A 77 -6.31 -10.89 10.22
C SER A 77 -5.33 -10.84 11.38
N THR A 78 -4.29 -11.66 11.36
CA THR A 78 -3.34 -11.78 12.48
C THR A 78 -1.93 -11.32 12.13
N GLY A 79 -1.56 -11.30 10.85
CA GLY A 79 -0.20 -11.06 10.39
C GLY A 79 0.73 -12.26 10.52
N ALA A 80 0.27 -13.35 11.09
CA ALA A 80 1.08 -14.56 11.30
C ALA A 80 1.37 -15.28 9.99
N ILE A 81 2.53 -15.92 9.92
CA ILE A 81 2.87 -16.81 8.82
C ILE A 81 1.95 -18.01 8.84
N VAL A 82 1.38 -18.35 7.69
CA VAL A 82 0.51 -19.49 7.50
C VAL A 82 1.03 -20.38 6.37
N SER A 83 0.64 -21.66 6.38
CA SER A 83 1.06 -22.62 5.35
C SER A 83 0.23 -22.55 4.08
N GLY A 84 -0.91 -21.88 4.11
CA GLY A 84 -1.79 -21.72 2.96
C GLY A 84 -3.00 -20.87 3.29
N GLY A 85 -3.70 -20.39 2.27
CA GLY A 85 -4.91 -19.59 2.43
C GLY A 85 -4.69 -18.13 2.83
N GLY A 86 -3.44 -17.68 2.89
CA GLY A 86 -3.10 -16.30 3.19
C GLY A 86 -2.72 -15.50 1.94
N GLU A 87 -2.25 -14.28 2.16
CA GLU A 87 -1.66 -13.44 1.11
C GLU A 87 -0.13 -13.57 1.13
N THR A 88 0.50 -13.30 -0.01
CA THR A 88 1.95 -13.35 -0.12
C THR A 88 2.58 -12.11 0.50
N GLY A 89 3.50 -12.30 1.43
CA GLY A 89 4.35 -11.28 1.99
C GLY A 89 5.83 -11.54 1.68
N TYR A 90 6.63 -10.50 1.79
CA TYR A 90 8.07 -10.53 1.53
C TYR A 90 8.80 -10.14 2.81
N TYR A 91 9.73 -10.99 3.22
CA TYR A 91 10.41 -10.88 4.52
C TYR A 91 11.89 -11.14 4.36
N THR A 92 12.68 -10.74 5.35
CA THR A 92 14.01 -11.31 5.57
C THR A 92 13.90 -12.41 6.61
N GLU A 93 14.78 -13.40 6.55
CA GLU A 93 14.69 -14.57 7.45
C GLU A 93 14.83 -14.19 8.93
N ASP A 94 15.55 -13.13 9.21
CA ASP A 94 15.76 -12.61 10.57
C ASP A 94 14.61 -11.69 11.05
N ASN A 95 13.62 -11.44 10.21
CA ASN A 95 12.51 -10.54 10.52
C ASN A 95 11.16 -11.13 10.13
N LEU A 96 10.98 -12.41 10.38
CA LEU A 96 9.70 -13.07 10.19
C LEU A 96 8.78 -12.81 11.38
N PRO A 97 7.46 -12.61 11.15
CA PRO A 97 6.48 -12.60 12.25
C PRO A 97 6.50 -13.93 12.99
N ASP A 98 6.48 -13.89 14.31
CA ASP A 98 6.45 -15.09 15.14
C ASP A 98 5.03 -15.42 15.63
N ASP A 99 4.88 -16.61 16.16
CA ASP A 99 3.57 -17.10 16.64
C ASP A 99 3.06 -16.32 17.85
N SER A 100 3.94 -15.73 18.65
CA SER A 100 3.54 -14.93 19.80
C SER A 100 2.81 -13.65 19.39
N TYR A 101 3.23 -13.06 18.27
CA TYR A 101 2.56 -11.89 17.71
C TYR A 101 1.15 -12.23 17.21
N ALA A 102 1.00 -13.38 16.56
CA ALA A 102 -0.30 -13.86 16.11
C ALA A 102 -1.28 -14.06 17.28
N THR A 103 -0.79 -14.60 18.39
CA THR A 103 -1.58 -14.80 19.61
C THR A 103 -2.10 -13.48 20.18
N LEU A 104 -1.31 -12.43 20.14
CA LEU A 104 -1.70 -11.12 20.65
C LEU A 104 -2.78 -10.44 19.78
N THR A 105 -2.83 -10.76 18.50
CA THR A 105 -3.75 -10.13 17.55
C THR A 105 -4.98 -10.97 17.22
N ASP A 106 -5.01 -12.22 17.64
CA ASP A 106 -6.14 -13.12 17.45
C ASP A 106 -7.28 -12.74 18.40
N PRO A 107 -8.43 -12.29 17.88
CA PRO A 107 -9.55 -11.91 18.73
C PRO A 107 -10.16 -13.09 19.51
N SER A 108 -9.89 -14.34 19.09
CA SER A 108 -10.34 -15.53 19.83
C SER A 108 -9.49 -15.81 21.07
N VAL A 109 -8.30 -15.23 21.14
CA VAL A 109 -7.39 -15.33 22.28
C VAL A 109 -7.31 -13.96 22.95
N ASN A 110 -8.31 -13.61 23.71
CA ASN A 110 -8.42 -12.29 24.33
C ASN A 110 -7.54 -12.16 25.58
N THR A 111 -6.23 -12.14 25.37
CA THR A 111 -5.26 -11.98 26.46
C THR A 111 -5.16 -10.57 27.00
N LEU A 112 -5.77 -9.60 26.31
CA LEU A 112 -5.75 -8.19 26.69
C LEU A 112 -7.08 -7.71 27.30
N ASP A 113 -8.05 -8.61 27.47
CA ASP A 113 -9.33 -8.29 28.12
C ASP A 113 -9.09 -8.05 29.61
N PRO A 114 -9.34 -6.82 30.11
CA PRO A 114 -9.19 -6.53 31.52
C PRO A 114 -10.11 -7.37 32.41
N ALA A 115 -11.22 -7.87 31.87
CA ALA A 115 -12.14 -8.73 32.61
C ALA A 115 -11.63 -10.18 32.72
N ALA A 116 -10.67 -10.58 31.90
CA ALA A 116 -10.05 -11.91 31.96
C ALA A 116 -8.81 -11.94 32.87
N GLY A 117 -8.38 -10.80 33.33
CA GLY A 117 -7.20 -10.66 34.21
C GLY A 117 -7.50 -10.88 35.67
#